data_c4899aef8ba6b27a1c3ccbc5e25ac953
#
_entry.id   c4899aef8ba6b27a1c3ccbc5e25ac953
#
_cell.length_a   1.000
_cell.length_b   1.000
_cell.length_c   1.000
_cell.angle_alpha   90.00
_cell.angle_beta   90.00
_cell.angle_gamma   90.00
#
_symmetry.space_group_name_H-M   'P 1'
#
loop_
_entity.id
_entity.type
_entity.pdbx_description
1 polymer ?
#
loop_
_entity_poly.entity_id
_entity_poly.type
_entity_poly.pdbx_seq_one_letter_code
_entity_poly.pdbx_strand_id
1 'polypeptide(L)'
;MDEDLAIIAKNTRKEEIKNFFIKHKKKFYFLMGLILLSIFSVFFYLDIVKKQKAEIANKFINASINYNLKEEAYYSKEFKEIINSHDSTYAPLALFFLIDNKILNSNEEINHLFDQILNNVNLEKEIKNLVIYKKGLINADFQPENIMIEILKPVINSESFWKPHSLLLLGDYFLFKGEKQKAKDFYSQILASQKLMRIFLTKLNKEF
;
A
#
# COMPACT_ATOMS: atom_id res chain seq x y z
N MET A 1 5.72 -40.02 -52.09
CA MET A 1 4.92 -40.88 -51.14
C MET A 1 4.77 -40.31 -49.77
N ASP A 2 5.79 -39.71 -49.17
CA ASP A 2 5.67 -39.07 -47.83
C ASP A 2 4.91 -37.74 -47.83
N GLU A 3 4.99 -36.96 -48.91
CA GLU A 3 4.23 -35.69 -49.02
C GLU A 3 2.73 -35.91 -49.14
N ASP A 4 2.30 -36.93 -49.89
CA ASP A 4 0.88 -37.27 -50.05
C ASP A 4 0.28 -37.77 -48.72
N LEU A 5 1.03 -38.53 -47.95
CA LEU A 5 0.63 -39.00 -46.62
C LEU A 5 0.52 -37.83 -45.61
N ALA A 6 1.42 -36.85 -45.71
CA ALA A 6 1.37 -35.64 -44.86
C ALA A 6 0.16 -34.74 -45.19
N ILE A 7 -0.20 -34.62 -46.48
CA ILE A 7 -1.38 -33.87 -46.94
C ILE A 7 -2.66 -34.55 -46.49
N ILE A 8 -2.75 -35.89 -46.61
CA ILE A 8 -3.92 -36.67 -46.14
C ILE A 8 -4.06 -36.54 -44.64
N ALA A 9 -2.99 -36.70 -43.86
CA ALA A 9 -3.02 -36.56 -42.41
C ALA A 9 -3.44 -35.15 -41.97
N LYS A 10 -3.01 -34.10 -42.68
CA LYS A 10 -3.39 -32.70 -42.40
C LYS A 10 -4.88 -32.43 -42.71
N ASN A 11 -5.42 -33.04 -43.77
CA ASN A 11 -6.83 -32.90 -44.13
C ASN A 11 -7.73 -33.68 -43.15
N THR A 12 -7.34 -34.88 -42.75
CA THR A 12 -8.07 -35.68 -41.75
C THR A 12 -8.15 -34.96 -40.42
N ARG A 13 -7.05 -34.35 -39.93
CA ARG A 13 -7.06 -33.54 -38.70
C ARG A 13 -7.98 -32.32 -38.79
N LYS A 14 -8.00 -31.65 -39.97
CA LYS A 14 -8.93 -30.51 -40.15
C LYS A 14 -10.41 -30.94 -40.10
N GLU A 15 -10.72 -32.08 -40.70
CA GLU A 15 -12.09 -32.64 -40.69
C GLU A 15 -12.49 -33.08 -39.26
N GLU A 16 -11.61 -33.73 -38.52
CA GLU A 16 -11.83 -34.12 -37.13
C GLU A 16 -12.12 -32.92 -36.26
N ILE A 17 -11.32 -31.83 -36.33
CA ILE A 17 -11.52 -30.59 -35.61
C ILE A 17 -12.87 -29.96 -36.00
N LYS A 18 -13.17 -29.88 -37.30
CA LYS A 18 -14.47 -29.33 -37.76
C LYS A 18 -15.65 -30.12 -37.22
N ASN A 19 -15.59 -31.44 -37.28
CA ASN A 19 -16.63 -32.31 -36.76
C ASN A 19 -16.80 -32.21 -35.25
N PHE A 20 -15.69 -32.06 -34.51
CA PHE A 20 -15.72 -31.79 -33.07
C PHE A 20 -16.46 -30.48 -32.76
N PHE A 21 -16.14 -29.39 -33.47
CA PHE A 21 -16.81 -28.10 -33.27
C PHE A 21 -18.30 -28.17 -33.63
N ILE A 22 -18.67 -28.84 -34.70
CA ILE A 22 -20.07 -29.00 -35.12
C ILE A 22 -20.84 -29.81 -34.06
N LYS A 23 -20.25 -30.90 -33.57
CA LYS A 23 -20.87 -31.79 -32.56
C LYS A 23 -21.07 -31.07 -31.21
N HIS A 24 -20.16 -30.15 -30.85
CA HIS A 24 -20.17 -29.50 -29.56
C HIS A 24 -20.54 -28.02 -29.61
N LYS A 25 -21.09 -27.51 -30.73
CA LYS A 25 -21.43 -26.10 -30.95
C LYS A 25 -22.25 -25.47 -29.82
N LYS A 26 -23.25 -26.19 -29.27
CA LYS A 26 -24.09 -25.69 -28.16
C LYS A 26 -23.27 -25.47 -26.88
N LYS A 27 -22.33 -26.37 -26.56
CA LYS A 27 -21.41 -26.24 -25.42
C LYS A 27 -20.45 -25.06 -25.59
N PHE A 28 -19.99 -24.86 -26.85
CA PHE A 28 -19.11 -23.76 -27.22
C PHE A 28 -19.79 -22.40 -27.07
N TYR A 29 -21.04 -22.26 -27.55
CA TYR A 29 -21.83 -21.04 -27.36
C TYR A 29 -22.13 -20.76 -25.89
N PHE A 30 -22.44 -21.80 -25.11
CA PHE A 30 -22.64 -21.69 -23.67
C PHE A 30 -21.36 -21.19 -22.95
N LEU A 31 -20.21 -21.79 -23.27
CA LEU A 31 -18.93 -21.37 -22.71
C LEU A 31 -18.58 -19.93 -23.09
N MET A 32 -18.79 -19.56 -24.35
CA MET A 32 -18.58 -18.19 -24.82
C MET A 32 -19.49 -17.18 -24.13
N GLY A 33 -20.77 -17.53 -23.89
CA GLY A 33 -21.69 -16.73 -23.10
C GLY A 33 -21.22 -16.52 -21.66
N LEU A 34 -20.68 -17.59 -21.03
CA LEU A 34 -20.15 -17.53 -19.68
C LEU A 34 -18.91 -16.65 -19.57
N ILE A 35 -18.01 -16.69 -20.56
CA ILE A 35 -16.84 -15.82 -20.66
C ILE A 35 -17.28 -14.34 -20.81
N LEU A 36 -18.23 -14.06 -21.70
CA LEU A 36 -18.76 -12.69 -21.88
C LEU A 36 -19.37 -12.15 -20.60
N LEU A 37 -20.17 -12.97 -19.91
CA LEU A 37 -20.81 -12.59 -18.63
C LEU A 37 -19.75 -12.32 -17.56
N SER A 38 -18.69 -13.10 -17.50
CA SER A 38 -17.54 -12.87 -16.61
C SER A 38 -16.86 -11.52 -16.89
N ILE A 39 -16.62 -11.20 -18.18
CA ILE A 39 -16.01 -9.93 -18.58
C ILE A 39 -16.91 -8.76 -18.19
N PHE A 40 -18.21 -8.83 -18.45
CA PHE A 40 -19.16 -7.79 -18.04
C PHE A 40 -19.19 -7.60 -16.51
N SER A 41 -19.17 -8.70 -15.76
CA SER A 41 -19.13 -8.65 -14.28
C SER A 41 -17.89 -7.93 -13.77
N VAL A 42 -16.71 -8.18 -14.36
CA VAL A 42 -15.47 -7.49 -13.99
C VAL A 42 -15.56 -5.99 -14.30
N PHE A 43 -16.04 -5.60 -15.50
CA PHE A 43 -16.20 -4.19 -15.84
C PHE A 43 -17.15 -3.46 -14.90
N PHE A 44 -18.29 -4.08 -14.57
CA PHE A 44 -19.26 -3.50 -13.64
C PHE A 44 -18.68 -3.35 -12.23
N TYR A 45 -17.94 -4.36 -11.75
CA TYR A 45 -17.25 -4.29 -10.47
C TYR A 45 -16.21 -3.14 -10.42
N LEU A 46 -15.39 -3.00 -11.47
CA LEU A 46 -14.39 -1.93 -11.55
C LEU A 46 -15.03 -0.53 -11.57
N ASP A 47 -16.18 -0.37 -12.23
CA ASP A 47 -16.92 0.92 -12.25
C ASP A 47 -17.45 1.27 -10.86
N ILE A 48 -18.01 0.31 -10.11
CA ILE A 48 -18.46 0.51 -8.73
C ILE A 48 -17.30 0.94 -7.84
N VAL A 49 -16.16 0.21 -7.87
CA VAL A 49 -14.97 0.53 -7.07
C VAL A 49 -14.45 1.92 -7.40
N LYS A 50 -14.42 2.29 -8.69
CA LYS A 50 -13.98 3.63 -9.12
C LYS A 50 -14.90 4.73 -8.60
N LYS A 51 -16.22 4.53 -8.63
CA LYS A 51 -17.21 5.49 -8.10
C LYS A 51 -17.07 5.66 -6.59
N GLN A 52 -16.96 4.56 -5.84
CA GLN A 52 -16.74 4.61 -4.40
C GLN A 52 -15.46 5.37 -4.04
N LYS A 53 -14.36 5.09 -4.75
CA LYS A 53 -13.10 5.81 -4.54
C LYS A 53 -13.23 7.31 -4.83
N ALA A 54 -13.93 7.68 -5.90
CA ALA A 54 -14.20 9.08 -6.24
C ALA A 54 -15.07 9.78 -5.17
N GLU A 55 -16.05 9.08 -4.59
CA GLU A 55 -16.88 9.60 -3.51
C GLU A 55 -16.05 9.89 -2.24
N ILE A 56 -15.21 8.93 -1.82
CA ILE A 56 -14.31 9.10 -0.68
C ILE A 56 -13.32 10.25 -0.93
N ALA A 57 -12.77 10.34 -2.16
CA ALA A 57 -11.91 11.44 -2.57
C ALA A 57 -12.60 12.80 -2.40
N ASN A 58 -13.81 12.93 -2.94
CA ASN A 58 -14.60 14.15 -2.84
C ASN A 58 -14.94 14.50 -1.38
N LYS A 59 -15.28 13.48 -0.56
CA LYS A 59 -15.54 13.65 0.86
C LYS A 59 -14.31 14.20 1.59
N PHE A 60 -13.12 13.61 1.35
CA PHE A 60 -11.87 14.08 1.91
C PHE A 60 -11.54 15.52 1.48
N ILE A 61 -11.62 15.82 0.17
CA ILE A 61 -11.32 17.14 -0.37
C ILE A 61 -12.26 18.18 0.23
N ASN A 62 -13.56 17.92 0.25
CA ASN A 62 -14.55 18.83 0.80
C ASN A 62 -14.34 19.07 2.29
N ALA A 63 -14.10 18.00 3.08
CA ALA A 63 -13.82 18.13 4.50
C ALA A 63 -12.53 18.92 4.77
N SER A 64 -11.46 18.69 3.99
CA SER A 64 -10.18 19.38 4.19
C SER A 64 -10.20 20.85 3.79
N ILE A 65 -10.93 21.22 2.72
CA ILE A 65 -11.04 22.62 2.27
C ILE A 65 -11.96 23.43 3.19
N ASN A 66 -13.05 22.84 3.66
CA ASN A 66 -14.04 23.52 4.47
C ASN A 66 -13.77 23.41 5.98
N TYR A 67 -12.68 22.75 6.38
CA TYR A 67 -12.34 22.58 7.80
C TYR A 67 -12.33 23.93 8.53
N ASN A 68 -13.08 23.98 9.63
CA ASN A 68 -13.20 25.14 10.48
C ASN A 68 -13.07 24.70 11.95
N LEU A 69 -12.20 25.36 12.70
CA LEU A 69 -11.98 25.10 14.12
C LEU A 69 -13.25 25.21 14.98
N LYS A 70 -14.24 26.03 14.57
CA LYS A 70 -15.52 26.15 15.28
C LYS A 70 -16.41 24.91 15.16
N GLU A 71 -16.15 24.05 14.19
CA GLU A 71 -16.92 22.84 13.89
C GLU A 71 -16.03 21.58 13.99
N GLU A 72 -15.00 21.63 14.82
CA GLU A 72 -14.00 20.56 14.96
C GLU A 72 -14.62 19.17 15.19
N ALA A 73 -15.65 19.08 16.05
CA ALA A 73 -16.32 17.82 16.34
C ALA A 73 -17.01 17.22 15.08
N TYR A 74 -17.57 18.07 14.20
CA TYR A 74 -18.17 17.64 12.95
C TYR A 74 -17.08 17.09 12.01
N TYR A 75 -16.01 17.84 11.79
CA TYR A 75 -14.93 17.41 10.89
C TYR A 75 -14.16 16.20 11.43
N SER A 76 -13.99 16.11 12.76
CA SER A 76 -13.41 14.91 13.38
C SER A 76 -14.21 13.65 13.01
N LYS A 77 -15.54 13.73 13.06
CA LYS A 77 -16.43 12.62 12.65
C LYS A 77 -16.29 12.30 11.17
N GLU A 78 -16.32 13.32 10.30
CA GLU A 78 -16.18 13.15 8.85
C GLU A 78 -14.86 12.45 8.48
N PHE A 79 -13.73 12.88 9.06
CA PHE A 79 -12.43 12.23 8.79
C PHE A 79 -12.36 10.81 9.36
N LYS A 80 -12.95 10.54 10.52
CA LYS A 80 -13.05 9.17 11.05
C LYS A 80 -13.91 8.25 10.16
N GLU A 81 -14.97 8.77 9.53
CA GLU A 81 -15.72 8.00 8.54
C GLU A 81 -14.88 7.69 7.30
N ILE A 82 -14.02 8.61 6.85
CA ILE A 82 -13.07 8.36 5.75
C ILE A 82 -12.06 7.27 6.16
N ILE A 83 -11.54 7.29 7.39
CA ILE A 83 -10.68 6.23 7.90
C ILE A 83 -11.40 4.88 7.88
N ASN A 84 -12.66 4.85 8.32
CA ASN A 84 -13.50 3.66 8.36
C ASN A 84 -13.89 3.12 6.96
N SER A 85 -13.72 3.89 5.90
CA SER A 85 -13.92 3.42 4.52
C SER A 85 -12.86 2.42 4.07
N HIS A 86 -11.75 2.33 4.79
CA HIS A 86 -10.57 1.50 4.48
C HIS A 86 -9.95 1.79 3.10
N ASP A 87 -10.17 2.98 2.54
CA ASP A 87 -9.51 3.39 1.29
C ASP A 87 -8.00 3.53 1.51
N SER A 88 -7.23 2.89 0.64
CA SER A 88 -5.76 2.82 0.78
C SER A 88 -5.04 4.17 0.65
N THR A 89 -5.69 5.17 0.07
CA THR A 89 -5.16 6.52 -0.13
C THR A 89 -5.69 7.47 0.93
N TYR A 90 -7.03 7.51 1.08
CA TYR A 90 -7.68 8.56 1.86
C TYR A 90 -7.77 8.24 3.35
N ALA A 91 -7.74 6.96 3.76
CA ALA A 91 -7.73 6.63 5.18
C ALA A 91 -6.43 7.11 5.89
N PRO A 92 -5.21 6.87 5.38
CA PRO A 92 -4.01 7.46 5.96
C PRO A 92 -3.99 8.99 5.92
N LEU A 93 -4.44 9.59 4.80
CA LEU A 93 -4.47 11.05 4.65
C LEU A 93 -5.42 11.70 5.66
N ALA A 94 -6.58 11.08 5.91
CA ALA A 94 -7.55 11.56 6.90
C ALA A 94 -6.97 11.52 8.32
N LEU A 95 -6.26 10.43 8.68
CA LEU A 95 -5.57 10.36 9.96
C LEU A 95 -4.48 11.43 10.09
N PHE A 96 -3.66 11.63 9.05
CA PHE A 96 -2.62 12.66 9.07
C PHE A 96 -3.22 14.06 9.20
N PHE A 97 -4.33 14.33 8.51
CA PHE A 97 -5.04 15.60 8.65
C PHE A 97 -5.52 15.84 10.08
N LEU A 98 -6.13 14.83 10.73
CA LEU A 98 -6.57 14.92 12.12
C LEU A 98 -5.43 15.22 13.10
N ILE A 99 -4.26 14.61 12.86
CA ILE A 99 -3.07 14.78 13.70
C ILE A 99 -2.43 16.16 13.47
N ASP A 100 -2.20 16.54 12.21
CA ASP A 100 -1.50 17.76 11.84
C ASP A 100 -2.30 19.01 12.27
N ASN A 101 -3.64 18.92 12.31
CA ASN A 101 -4.53 19.97 12.80
C ASN A 101 -4.85 19.85 14.31
N LYS A 102 -4.24 18.91 15.03
CA LYS A 102 -4.43 18.68 16.48
C LYS A 102 -5.89 18.46 16.90
N ILE A 103 -6.69 17.82 16.03
CA ILE A 103 -8.11 17.52 16.27
C ILE A 103 -8.27 16.35 17.25
N LEU A 104 -7.27 15.46 17.32
CA LEU A 104 -7.26 14.34 18.25
C LEU A 104 -6.54 14.74 19.53
N ASN A 105 -7.20 14.51 20.68
CA ASN A 105 -6.72 14.94 22.00
C ASN A 105 -6.10 13.81 22.83
N SER A 106 -6.18 12.56 22.38
CA SER A 106 -5.70 11.38 23.10
C SER A 106 -4.69 10.60 22.27
N ASN A 107 -3.54 10.32 22.89
CA ASN A 107 -2.52 9.46 22.27
C ASN A 107 -3.04 8.02 22.07
N GLU A 108 -3.93 7.54 22.94
CA GLU A 108 -4.58 6.24 22.79
C GLU A 108 -5.45 6.22 21.53
N GLU A 109 -6.24 7.27 21.30
CA GLU A 109 -7.09 7.38 20.12
C GLU A 109 -6.26 7.44 18.84
N ILE A 110 -5.20 8.23 18.83
CA ILE A 110 -4.26 8.33 17.70
C ILE A 110 -3.66 6.95 17.38
N ASN A 111 -3.18 6.23 18.41
CA ASN A 111 -2.60 4.91 18.24
C ASN A 111 -3.63 3.89 17.75
N HIS A 112 -4.85 3.93 18.28
CA HIS A 112 -5.94 3.08 17.83
C HIS A 112 -6.24 3.29 16.33
N LEU A 113 -6.29 4.53 15.85
CA LEU A 113 -6.52 4.83 14.44
C LEU A 113 -5.35 4.39 13.54
N PHE A 114 -4.10 4.52 14.01
CA PHE A 114 -2.95 3.94 13.32
C PHE A 114 -3.08 2.42 13.19
N ASP A 115 -3.43 1.73 14.29
CA ASP A 115 -3.57 0.27 14.29
C ASP A 115 -4.73 -0.18 13.41
N GLN A 116 -5.84 0.55 13.41
CA GLN A 116 -6.96 0.30 12.52
C GLN A 116 -6.53 0.36 11.04
N ILE A 117 -5.78 1.39 10.65
CA ILE A 117 -5.28 1.54 9.28
C ILE A 117 -4.28 0.43 8.94
N LEU A 118 -3.32 0.15 9.81
CA LEU A 118 -2.27 -0.84 9.56
C LEU A 118 -2.80 -2.27 9.46
N ASN A 119 -3.89 -2.59 10.18
CA ASN A 119 -4.49 -3.92 10.22
C ASN A 119 -5.58 -4.14 9.17
N ASN A 120 -6.36 -3.10 8.83
CA ASN A 120 -7.58 -3.27 8.05
C ASN A 120 -7.49 -2.67 6.64
N VAL A 121 -6.49 -1.82 6.35
CA VAL A 121 -6.34 -1.19 5.03
C VAL A 121 -5.25 -1.93 4.24
N ASN A 122 -5.57 -2.29 2.99
CA ASN A 122 -4.57 -2.88 2.09
C ASN A 122 -3.67 -1.79 1.51
N LEU A 123 -2.62 -1.45 2.25
CA LEU A 123 -1.66 -0.41 1.88
C LEU A 123 -0.53 -0.98 1.00
N GLU A 124 -0.10 -0.21 0.00
CA GLU A 124 1.17 -0.45 -0.66
C GLU A 124 2.33 -0.39 0.35
N LYS A 125 3.40 -1.16 0.08
CA LYS A 125 4.55 -1.30 0.98
C LYS A 125 5.09 0.04 1.47
N GLU A 126 5.32 1.00 0.58
CA GLU A 126 5.90 2.29 0.96
C GLU A 126 4.93 3.17 1.74
N ILE A 127 3.63 3.12 1.42
CA ILE A 127 2.59 3.81 2.19
C ILE A 127 2.45 3.20 3.59
N LYS A 128 2.46 1.86 3.69
CA LYS A 128 2.47 1.16 4.99
C LYS A 128 3.66 1.59 5.85
N ASN A 129 4.85 1.63 5.28
CA ASN A 129 6.06 2.04 5.96
C ASN A 129 6.02 3.52 6.38
N LEU A 130 5.43 4.41 5.57
CA LEU A 130 5.16 5.80 5.95
C LEU A 130 4.24 5.87 7.17
N VAL A 131 3.13 5.11 7.17
CA VAL A 131 2.19 5.09 8.29
C VAL A 131 2.88 4.60 9.57
N ILE A 132 3.70 3.56 9.49
CA ILE A 132 4.49 3.05 10.63
C ILE A 132 5.51 4.11 11.11
N TYR A 133 6.22 4.76 10.19
CA TYR A 133 7.16 5.83 10.53
C TYR A 133 6.45 7.00 11.24
N LYS A 134 5.31 7.46 10.72
CA LYS A 134 4.49 8.51 11.34
C LYS A 134 3.98 8.09 12.72
N LYS A 135 3.56 6.81 12.89
CA LYS A 135 3.21 6.26 14.21
C LYS A 135 4.40 6.34 15.17
N GLY A 136 5.59 5.95 14.74
CA GLY A 136 6.82 6.07 15.54
C GLY A 136 7.13 7.52 15.92
N LEU A 137 7.03 8.44 14.97
CA LEU A 137 7.31 9.87 15.19
C LEU A 137 6.43 10.46 16.30
N ILE A 138 5.12 10.16 16.28
CA ILE A 138 4.18 10.66 17.28
C ILE A 138 4.41 10.02 18.66
N ASN A 139 4.85 8.78 18.68
CA ASN A 139 5.07 8.03 19.90
C ASN A 139 6.45 8.31 20.57
N ALA A 140 7.35 9.00 19.89
CA ALA A 140 8.73 9.20 20.37
C ALA A 140 8.82 9.96 21.69
N ASP A 141 7.88 10.86 22.00
CA ASP A 141 7.93 11.69 23.19
C ASP A 141 7.43 10.97 24.46
N PHE A 142 6.61 9.92 24.32
CA PHE A 142 5.93 9.32 25.46
C PHE A 142 6.03 7.80 25.57
N GLN A 143 6.43 7.08 24.51
CA GLN A 143 6.57 5.63 24.58
C GLN A 143 7.95 5.20 25.09
N PRO A 144 8.04 4.06 25.80
CA PRO A 144 9.32 3.48 26.21
C PRO A 144 10.08 2.86 25.04
N GLU A 145 11.36 2.60 25.25
CA GLU A 145 12.30 2.08 24.26
C GLU A 145 11.82 0.84 23.51
N ASN A 146 11.34 -0.17 24.25
CA ASN A 146 10.88 -1.43 23.69
C ASN A 146 9.74 -1.22 22.69
N ILE A 147 8.80 -0.33 23.00
CA ILE A 147 7.66 -0.01 22.14
C ILE A 147 8.12 0.77 20.90
N MET A 148 9.04 1.73 21.07
CA MET A 148 9.59 2.50 19.95
C MET A 148 10.31 1.60 18.93
N ILE A 149 11.12 0.66 19.43
CA ILE A 149 11.79 -0.33 18.58
C ILE A 149 10.77 -1.22 17.90
N GLU A 150 9.77 -1.73 18.62
CA GLU A 150 8.73 -2.59 18.06
C GLU A 150 7.95 -1.91 16.94
N ILE A 151 7.52 -0.66 17.14
CA ILE A 151 6.82 0.13 16.11
C ILE A 151 7.66 0.24 14.84
N LEU A 152 8.94 0.59 14.94
CA LEU A 152 9.78 0.91 13.79
C LEU A 152 10.50 -0.31 13.19
N LYS A 153 10.55 -1.44 13.90
CA LYS A 153 11.20 -2.69 13.46
C LYS A 153 10.81 -3.15 12.05
N PRO A 154 9.52 -3.13 11.64
CA PRO A 154 9.15 -3.53 10.28
C PRO A 154 9.80 -2.66 9.21
N VAL A 155 9.98 -1.36 9.47
CA VAL A 155 10.54 -0.41 8.51
C VAL A 155 12.06 -0.52 8.46
N ILE A 156 12.75 -0.55 9.61
CA ILE A 156 14.22 -0.62 9.66
C ILE A 156 14.76 -1.93 9.11
N ASN A 157 13.98 -3.02 9.14
CA ASN A 157 14.33 -4.32 8.60
C ASN A 157 13.90 -4.51 7.13
N SER A 158 13.26 -3.52 6.52
CA SER A 158 12.83 -3.56 5.13
C SER A 158 13.75 -2.76 4.22
N GLU A 159 13.67 -3.05 2.90
CA GLU A 159 14.18 -2.15 1.87
C GLU A 159 13.08 -1.13 1.54
N SER A 160 13.13 0.02 2.19
CA SER A 160 12.14 1.09 2.07
C SER A 160 12.80 2.46 2.06
N PHE A 161 12.19 3.42 1.39
CA PHE A 161 12.57 4.84 1.48
C PHE A 161 12.49 5.39 2.91
N TRP A 162 11.64 4.80 3.76
CA TRP A 162 11.42 5.22 5.14
C TRP A 162 12.43 4.61 6.13
N LYS A 163 13.23 3.65 5.70
CA LYS A 163 14.26 3.03 6.57
C LYS A 163 15.25 4.05 7.13
N PRO A 164 15.91 4.90 6.33
CA PRO A 164 16.85 5.89 6.87
C PRO A 164 16.18 6.87 7.84
N HIS A 165 14.94 7.28 7.55
CA HIS A 165 14.17 8.18 8.42
C HIS A 165 13.82 7.51 9.76
N SER A 166 13.46 6.22 9.73
CA SER A 166 13.14 5.45 10.93
C SER A 166 14.38 5.18 11.78
N LEU A 167 15.53 4.91 11.16
CA LEU A 167 16.82 4.78 11.85
C LEU A 167 17.25 6.11 12.48
N LEU A 168 17.05 7.22 11.78
CA LEU A 168 17.32 8.56 12.30
C LEU A 168 16.46 8.86 13.53
N LEU A 169 15.15 8.59 13.42
CA LEU A 169 14.21 8.78 14.54
C LEU A 169 14.62 7.98 15.78
N LEU A 170 15.03 6.71 15.61
CA LEU A 170 15.54 5.91 16.74
C LEU A 170 16.86 6.46 17.28
N GLY A 171 17.76 6.90 16.41
CA GLY A 171 19.00 7.54 16.83
C GLY A 171 18.75 8.78 17.68
N ASP A 172 17.86 9.67 17.22
CA ASP A 172 17.47 10.90 17.93
C ASP A 172 16.77 10.57 19.27
N TYR A 173 15.88 9.58 19.27
CA TYR A 173 15.20 9.08 20.48
C TYR A 173 16.20 8.62 21.54
N PHE A 174 17.17 7.77 21.18
CA PHE A 174 18.19 7.29 22.13
C PHE A 174 19.16 8.38 22.54
N LEU A 175 19.50 9.30 21.66
CA LEU A 175 20.32 10.46 22.00
C LEU A 175 19.63 11.34 23.04
N PHE A 176 18.34 11.61 22.88
CA PHE A 176 17.52 12.36 23.85
C PHE A 176 17.43 11.65 25.21
N LYS A 177 17.36 10.32 25.22
CA LYS A 177 17.41 9.50 26.46
C LYS A 177 18.79 9.43 27.10
N GLY A 178 19.82 10.02 26.49
CA GLY A 178 21.22 9.98 26.98
C GLY A 178 21.98 8.70 26.61
N GLU A 179 21.37 7.81 25.85
CA GLU A 179 21.94 6.51 25.45
C GLU A 179 22.80 6.64 24.18
N LYS A 180 23.89 7.38 24.28
CA LYS A 180 24.75 7.78 23.17
C LYS A 180 25.28 6.60 22.33
N GLN A 181 25.55 5.46 22.96
CA GLN A 181 26.07 4.29 22.21
C GLN A 181 24.97 3.71 21.29
N LYS A 182 23.74 3.53 21.79
CA LYS A 182 22.62 3.06 20.97
C LYS A 182 22.31 4.04 19.84
N ALA A 183 22.31 5.36 20.14
CA ALA A 183 22.13 6.38 19.11
C ALA A 183 23.16 6.25 17.99
N LYS A 184 24.45 6.11 18.34
CA LYS A 184 25.54 5.92 17.39
C LYS A 184 25.35 4.66 16.52
N ASP A 185 24.84 3.57 17.12
CA ASP A 185 24.62 2.31 16.41
C ASP A 185 23.52 2.47 15.34
N PHE A 186 22.45 3.23 15.60
CA PHE A 186 21.42 3.55 14.60
C PHE A 186 21.94 4.49 13.52
N TYR A 187 22.65 5.55 13.86
CA TYR A 187 23.25 6.46 12.87
C TYR A 187 24.26 5.77 11.96
N SER A 188 25.06 4.85 12.50
CA SER A 188 26.05 4.11 11.71
C SER A 188 25.41 3.21 10.65
N GLN A 189 24.22 2.66 10.91
CA GLN A 189 23.46 1.89 9.92
C GLN A 189 23.03 2.74 8.72
N ILE A 190 22.68 4.03 8.93
CA ILE A 190 22.36 4.96 7.83
C ILE A 190 23.60 5.18 6.96
N LEU A 191 24.76 5.45 7.60
CA LEU A 191 26.01 5.68 6.89
C LEU A 191 26.46 4.45 6.09
N ALA A 192 26.27 3.25 6.66
CA ALA A 192 26.61 2.01 5.97
C ALA A 192 25.76 1.80 4.70
N SER A 193 24.46 2.08 4.77
CA SER A 193 23.55 1.97 3.61
C SER A 193 23.90 2.97 2.50
N GLN A 194 24.23 4.21 2.83
CA GLN A 194 24.67 5.23 1.88
C GLN A 194 26.02 4.85 1.23
N LYS A 195 26.95 4.30 1.99
CA LYS A 195 28.24 3.84 1.47
C LYS A 195 28.07 2.70 0.45
N LEU A 196 27.20 1.73 0.74
CA LEU A 196 26.87 0.65 -0.18
C LEU A 196 26.25 1.19 -1.48
N MET A 197 25.31 2.13 -1.39
CA MET A 197 24.70 2.78 -2.56
C MET A 197 25.75 3.49 -3.41
N ARG A 198 26.68 4.24 -2.80
CA ARG A 198 27.75 4.92 -3.54
C ARG A 198 28.69 3.93 -4.23
N ILE A 199 29.06 2.84 -3.59
CA ILE A 199 29.90 1.78 -4.17
C ILE A 199 29.19 1.17 -5.39
N PHE A 200 27.89 0.87 -5.27
CA PHE A 200 27.09 0.31 -6.34
C PHE A 200 27.02 1.25 -7.56
N LEU A 201 26.70 2.54 -7.34
CA LEU A 201 26.67 3.55 -8.40
C LEU A 201 28.05 3.74 -9.09
N THR A 202 29.13 3.67 -8.31
CA THR A 202 30.49 3.77 -8.86
C THR A 202 30.85 2.56 -9.74
N LYS A 203 30.39 1.37 -9.37
CA LYS A 203 30.54 0.17 -10.21
C LYS A 203 29.74 0.28 -11.50
N LEU A 204 28.47 0.66 -11.38
CA LEU A 204 27.58 0.82 -12.54
C LEU A 204 28.17 1.78 -13.58
N ASN A 205 28.67 2.95 -13.13
CA ASN A 205 29.29 3.94 -14.01
C ASN A 205 30.65 3.50 -14.62
N LYS A 206 31.23 2.39 -14.19
CA LYS A 206 32.46 1.83 -14.77
C LYS A 206 32.17 0.73 -15.80
N GLU A 207 30.98 0.14 -15.76
CA GLU A 207 30.58 -0.95 -16.67
C GLU A 207 29.76 -0.44 -17.88
N PHE A 208 29.32 0.82 -17.84
CA PHE A 208 28.64 1.54 -18.94
C PHE A 208 29.40 2.82 -19.32
#